data_d4bf754e4c907a7a24f7e2bfa2929afd
#
_entry.id   d4bf754e4c907a7a24f7e2bfa2929afd
#
_cell.length_a   1.000
_cell.length_b   1.000
_cell.length_c   1.000
_cell.angle_alpha   90.00
_cell.angle_beta   90.00
_cell.angle_gamma   90.00
#
_symmetry.space_group_name_H-M   'P 1'
#
loop_
_entity.id
_entity.type
_entity.pdbx_description
1 polymer ?
#
loop_
_entity_poly.entity_id
_entity_poly.type
_entity_poly.pdbx_seq_one_letter_code
_entity_poly.pdbx_strand_id
1 'polypeptide(L)'
;DIKSSNKVINAWCMYDWANSVYSLVITTAIFPIYYNAVTTSSTGSYIVSFFGIEIVNSVLYSYSLSFSFLLLTVIQPILSGIADYSGNKKLFLRLFMYLGSASCMSLYFFDGNNVEFGIICSVFASIGFTGSLVFYNAFLPEISSEKDFDKISARGYSFGYVGSVILLIICLIIIQKFDVFGFPDSQSATKFTFLLVGIWWISFSQLTLYYLPQKNKGIKITLDVLTYGTKELIKVWNYIKNFKNLKLYLFSYFFYSMGVQTIMLIASYFGDKELNLDQSKLI
;
A
#
# COMPACT_ATOMS: atom_id res chain seq x y z
N ASP A 1 -5.37 15.51 28.71
CA ASP A 1 -5.97 15.47 27.37
C ASP A 1 -4.94 15.97 26.35
N ILE A 2 -4.34 15.04 25.59
CA ILE A 2 -3.41 15.38 24.51
C ILE A 2 -4.24 15.88 23.33
N LYS A 3 -4.48 17.19 23.28
CA LYS A 3 -5.11 17.82 22.13
C LYS A 3 -4.02 18.40 21.25
N SER A 4 -3.59 17.63 20.24
CA SER A 4 -2.68 18.17 19.22
C SER A 4 -3.36 19.31 18.45
N SER A 5 -2.56 20.22 17.91
CA SER A 5 -3.07 21.32 17.11
C SER A 5 -3.79 20.77 15.85
N ASN A 6 -4.78 21.49 15.34
CA ASN A 6 -5.49 21.14 14.10
C ASN A 6 -4.52 20.96 12.93
N LYS A 7 -3.34 21.59 12.94
CA LYS A 7 -2.29 21.44 11.92
C LYS A 7 -1.74 20.01 11.90
N VAL A 8 -1.49 19.41 13.07
CA VAL A 8 -0.98 18.03 13.18
C VAL A 8 -2.04 17.03 12.71
N ILE A 9 -3.31 17.21 13.11
CA ILE A 9 -4.42 16.36 12.69
C ILE A 9 -4.61 16.45 11.17
N ASN A 10 -4.58 17.65 10.59
CA ASN A 10 -4.70 17.83 9.16
C ASN A 10 -3.52 17.19 8.40
N ALA A 11 -2.31 17.33 8.92
CA ALA A 11 -1.13 16.71 8.34
C ALA A 11 -1.18 15.17 8.45
N TRP A 12 -1.78 14.61 9.50
CA TRP A 12 -2.02 13.19 9.61
C TRP A 12 -3.02 12.74 8.52
N CYS A 13 -4.16 13.41 8.35
CA CYS A 13 -5.12 13.11 7.27
C CYS A 13 -4.51 13.25 5.86
N MET A 14 -3.52 14.15 5.68
CA MET A 14 -2.81 14.30 4.39
C MET A 14 -1.98 13.07 4.01
N TYR A 15 -1.69 12.17 4.96
CA TYR A 15 -1.04 10.91 4.60
C TYR A 15 -1.98 9.99 3.81
N ASP A 16 -3.26 9.94 4.18
CA ASP A 16 -4.25 9.18 3.40
C ASP A 16 -4.46 9.77 2.00
N TRP A 17 -4.49 11.11 1.89
CA TRP A 17 -4.47 11.79 0.58
C TRP A 17 -3.26 11.36 -0.27
N ALA A 18 -2.10 11.19 0.37
CA ALA A 18 -0.86 10.87 -0.32
C ALA A 18 -0.78 9.39 -0.73
N ASN A 19 -1.15 8.45 0.14
CA ASN A 19 -0.88 7.02 -0.06
C ASN A 19 -2.03 6.25 -0.70
N SER A 20 -3.29 6.72 -0.57
CA SER A 20 -4.46 6.02 -1.12
C SER A 20 -4.44 5.92 -2.65
N VAL A 21 -3.65 6.76 -3.31
CA VAL A 21 -3.41 6.69 -4.76
C VAL A 21 -2.77 5.35 -5.16
N TYR A 22 -1.92 4.76 -4.32
CA TYR A 22 -1.38 3.43 -4.57
C TYR A 22 -2.49 2.37 -4.62
N SER A 23 -3.35 2.36 -3.61
CA SER A 23 -4.43 1.37 -3.51
C SER A 23 -5.40 1.48 -4.68
N LEU A 24 -5.88 2.69 -5.01
CA LEU A 24 -6.88 2.87 -6.06
C LEU A 24 -6.26 2.80 -7.46
N VAL A 25 -5.21 3.60 -7.72
CA VAL A 25 -4.67 3.76 -9.09
C VAL A 25 -3.79 2.57 -9.47
N ILE A 26 -2.86 2.15 -8.61
CA ILE A 26 -1.96 1.04 -8.93
C ILE A 26 -2.68 -0.29 -8.73
N THR A 27 -3.05 -0.63 -7.48
CA THR A 27 -3.44 -2.00 -7.15
C THR A 27 -4.80 -2.39 -7.74
N THR A 28 -5.76 -1.44 -7.77
CA THR A 28 -7.14 -1.74 -8.17
C THR A 28 -7.42 -1.44 -9.64
N ALA A 29 -7.00 -0.27 -10.15
CA ALA A 29 -7.48 0.21 -11.44
C ALA A 29 -6.53 -0.06 -12.61
N ILE A 30 -5.27 0.38 -12.55
CA ILE A 30 -4.43 0.47 -13.75
C ILE A 30 -3.44 -0.68 -13.87
N PHE A 31 -2.69 -1.00 -12.81
CA PHE A 31 -1.59 -1.96 -12.91
C PHE A 31 -2.04 -3.40 -13.25
N PRO A 32 -3.12 -3.98 -12.68
CA PRO A 32 -3.55 -5.34 -13.04
C PRO A 32 -3.87 -5.48 -14.53
N ILE A 33 -4.53 -4.48 -15.11
CA ILE A 33 -4.90 -4.45 -16.53
C ILE A 33 -3.65 -4.28 -17.40
N TYR A 34 -2.79 -3.33 -17.04
CA TYR A 34 -1.53 -3.10 -17.74
C TYR A 34 -0.66 -4.36 -17.70
N TYR A 35 -0.46 -4.96 -16.52
CA TYR A 35 0.32 -6.18 -16.34
C TYR A 35 -0.19 -7.33 -17.23
N ASN A 36 -1.50 -7.57 -17.21
CA ASN A 36 -2.11 -8.59 -18.06
C ASN A 36 -1.85 -8.31 -19.57
N ALA A 37 -2.03 -7.06 -20.00
CA ALA A 37 -1.85 -6.68 -21.39
C ALA A 37 -0.41 -6.86 -21.89
N VAL A 38 0.59 -6.45 -21.07
CA VAL A 38 2.02 -6.52 -21.49
C VAL A 38 2.65 -7.89 -21.31
N THR A 39 2.06 -8.77 -20.48
CA THR A 39 2.56 -10.14 -20.25
C THR A 39 1.81 -11.21 -21.03
N THR A 40 0.74 -10.86 -21.75
CA THR A 40 0.09 -11.76 -22.69
C THR A 40 0.84 -11.75 -24.03
N SER A 41 1.26 -12.92 -24.48
CA SER A 41 2.00 -13.03 -25.73
C SER A 41 1.14 -12.68 -26.95
N SER A 42 1.78 -12.36 -28.08
CA SER A 42 1.09 -12.12 -29.36
C SER A 42 0.27 -13.32 -29.86
N THR A 43 0.56 -14.52 -29.37
CA THR A 43 -0.19 -15.76 -29.63
C THR A 43 -1.33 -16.01 -28.68
N GLY A 44 -1.58 -15.08 -27.73
CA GLY A 44 -2.62 -15.20 -26.70
C GLY A 44 -2.25 -16.08 -25.49
N SER A 45 -0.98 -16.49 -25.37
CA SER A 45 -0.53 -17.25 -24.19
C SER A 45 -0.39 -16.35 -22.97
N TYR A 46 -0.90 -16.79 -21.84
CA TYR A 46 -0.78 -16.16 -20.53
C TYR A 46 0.39 -16.69 -19.69
N ILE A 47 1.24 -17.54 -20.28
CA ILE A 47 2.40 -18.13 -19.60
C ILE A 47 3.58 -17.15 -19.71
N VAL A 48 4.17 -16.85 -18.58
CA VAL A 48 5.39 -16.02 -18.45
C VAL A 48 6.49 -16.84 -17.80
N SER A 49 7.75 -16.51 -18.11
CA SER A 49 8.89 -17.05 -17.39
C SER A 49 9.24 -16.15 -16.21
N PHE A 50 9.38 -16.72 -15.03
CA PHE A 50 9.82 -16.02 -13.83
C PHE A 50 10.96 -16.80 -13.18
N PHE A 51 12.17 -16.26 -13.26
CA PHE A 51 13.41 -16.96 -12.87
C PHE A 51 13.55 -18.36 -13.48
N GLY A 52 13.13 -18.54 -14.73
CA GLY A 52 13.20 -19.82 -15.45
C GLY A 52 12.05 -20.79 -15.15
N ILE A 53 11.07 -20.39 -14.36
CA ILE A 53 9.85 -21.17 -14.09
C ILE A 53 8.70 -20.60 -14.93
N GLU A 54 8.07 -21.46 -15.71
CA GLU A 54 6.86 -21.11 -16.48
C GLU A 54 5.64 -21.09 -15.54
N ILE A 55 4.94 -19.97 -15.52
CA ILE A 55 3.75 -19.77 -14.66
C ILE A 55 2.75 -18.87 -15.37
N VAL A 56 1.46 -19.07 -15.10
CA VAL A 56 0.41 -18.19 -15.60
C VAL A 56 0.56 -16.80 -14.97
N ASN A 57 0.53 -15.75 -15.79
CA ASN A 57 0.78 -14.37 -15.37
C ASN A 57 -0.11 -13.94 -14.17
N SER A 58 -1.40 -14.30 -14.17
CA SER A 58 -2.34 -13.99 -13.10
C SER A 58 -2.02 -14.68 -11.77
N VAL A 59 -1.56 -15.93 -11.88
CA VAL A 59 -1.15 -16.71 -10.70
C VAL A 59 0.10 -16.09 -10.09
N LEU A 60 1.08 -15.71 -10.94
CA LEU A 60 2.29 -15.03 -10.50
C LEU A 60 1.98 -13.73 -9.77
N TYR A 61 1.10 -12.89 -10.35
CA TYR A 61 0.70 -11.62 -9.72
C TYR A 61 -0.01 -11.85 -8.37
N SER A 62 -0.93 -12.79 -8.31
CA SER A 62 -1.66 -13.12 -7.07
C SER A 62 -0.73 -13.66 -5.99
N TYR A 63 0.23 -14.52 -6.35
CA TYR A 63 1.23 -15.05 -5.43
C TYR A 63 2.20 -13.96 -4.96
N SER A 64 2.56 -13.01 -5.82
CA SER A 64 3.44 -11.91 -5.45
C SER A 64 2.80 -10.98 -4.40
N LEU A 65 1.52 -10.67 -4.55
CA LEU A 65 0.75 -9.92 -3.54
C LEU A 65 0.62 -10.71 -2.24
N SER A 66 0.29 -12.00 -2.32
CA SER A 66 0.19 -12.87 -1.16
C SER A 66 1.52 -12.97 -0.41
N PHE A 67 2.63 -13.07 -1.13
CA PHE A 67 3.98 -13.08 -0.56
C PHE A 67 4.29 -11.78 0.18
N SER A 68 3.94 -10.61 -0.37
CA SER A 68 4.17 -9.33 0.29
C SER A 68 3.40 -9.20 1.61
N PHE A 69 2.14 -9.65 1.64
CA PHE A 69 1.34 -9.65 2.87
C PHE A 69 1.85 -10.66 3.90
N LEU A 70 2.25 -11.86 3.47
CA LEU A 70 2.80 -12.88 4.36
C LEU A 70 4.12 -12.40 4.99
N LEU A 71 5.00 -11.80 4.20
CA LEU A 71 6.25 -11.24 4.67
C LEU A 71 6.02 -10.16 5.73
N LEU A 72 5.08 -9.24 5.47
CA LEU A 72 4.72 -8.19 6.42
C LEU A 72 4.08 -8.73 7.69
N THR A 73 3.26 -9.77 7.61
CA THR A 73 2.65 -10.41 8.78
C THR A 73 3.72 -10.88 9.78
N VAL A 74 4.88 -11.30 9.29
CA VAL A 74 6.00 -11.73 10.13
C VAL A 74 6.87 -10.56 10.59
N ILE A 75 7.22 -9.66 9.68
CA ILE A 75 8.20 -8.59 9.95
C ILE A 75 7.58 -7.41 10.70
N GLN A 76 6.34 -7.05 10.40
CA GLN A 76 5.71 -5.84 10.88
C GLN A 76 5.53 -5.78 12.40
N PRO A 77 5.14 -6.85 13.10
CA PRO A 77 5.08 -6.84 14.55
C PRO A 77 6.44 -6.59 15.21
N ILE A 78 7.50 -7.12 14.62
CA ILE A 78 8.88 -6.91 15.12
C ILE A 78 9.28 -5.45 14.95
N LEU A 79 9.05 -4.88 13.76
CA LEU A 79 9.36 -3.47 13.47
C LEU A 79 8.51 -2.52 14.31
N SER A 80 7.24 -2.85 14.55
CA SER A 80 6.36 -2.07 15.43
C SER A 80 6.89 -2.06 16.87
N GLY A 81 7.30 -3.21 17.41
CA GLY A 81 7.91 -3.29 18.73
C GLY A 81 9.20 -2.46 18.84
N ILE A 82 10.05 -2.48 17.81
CA ILE A 82 11.26 -1.66 17.74
C ILE A 82 10.91 -0.17 17.72
N ALA A 83 9.92 0.21 16.90
CA ALA A 83 9.49 1.60 16.75
C ALA A 83 8.90 2.16 18.05
N ASP A 84 8.11 1.37 18.76
CA ASP A 84 7.51 1.75 20.05
C ASP A 84 8.57 1.87 21.15
N TYR A 85 9.51 0.94 21.21
CA TYR A 85 10.61 0.97 22.18
C TYR A 85 11.54 2.15 21.96
N SER A 86 11.98 2.38 20.72
CA SER A 86 12.91 3.46 20.38
C SER A 86 12.25 4.85 20.27
N GLY A 87 10.93 4.89 20.13
CA GLY A 87 10.16 6.11 19.84
C GLY A 87 10.33 6.61 18.40
N ASN A 88 10.84 5.77 17.49
CA ASN A 88 11.21 6.15 16.12
C ASN A 88 10.15 5.78 15.07
N LYS A 89 8.84 5.80 15.41
CA LYS A 89 7.73 5.48 14.48
C LYS A 89 7.82 6.25 13.16
N LYS A 90 8.20 7.51 13.23
CA LYS A 90 8.34 8.40 12.06
C LYS A 90 9.43 7.95 11.09
N LEU A 91 10.52 7.36 11.59
CA LEU A 91 11.58 6.79 10.75
C LEU A 91 11.04 5.62 9.92
N PHE A 92 10.32 4.69 10.54
CA PHE A 92 9.75 3.54 9.86
C PHE A 92 8.66 3.96 8.85
N LEU A 93 7.78 4.88 9.23
CA LEU A 93 6.81 5.48 8.30
C LEU A 93 7.52 6.04 7.06
N ARG A 94 8.60 6.80 7.26
CA ARG A 94 9.41 7.39 6.19
C ARG A 94 10.05 6.34 5.30
N LEU A 95 10.66 5.30 5.88
CA LEU A 95 11.31 4.23 5.13
C LEU A 95 10.33 3.48 4.22
N PHE A 96 9.18 3.07 4.76
CA PHE A 96 8.17 2.36 3.98
C PHE A 96 7.53 3.27 2.92
N MET A 97 7.29 4.53 3.22
CA MET A 97 6.78 5.51 2.25
C MET A 97 7.76 5.70 1.08
N TYR A 98 9.07 5.87 1.37
CA TYR A 98 10.05 5.98 0.28
C TYR A 98 10.21 4.69 -0.50
N LEU A 99 10.18 3.53 0.16
CA LEU A 99 10.22 2.24 -0.52
C LEU A 99 9.03 2.09 -1.47
N GLY A 100 7.81 2.35 -0.99
CA GLY A 100 6.59 2.22 -1.80
C GLY A 100 6.56 3.19 -2.97
N SER A 101 6.83 4.48 -2.74
CA SER A 101 6.81 5.48 -3.80
C SER A 101 7.91 5.27 -4.84
N ALA A 102 9.14 4.92 -4.43
CA ALA A 102 10.22 4.59 -5.36
C ALA A 102 9.90 3.36 -6.20
N SER A 103 9.28 2.34 -5.60
CA SER A 103 8.85 1.13 -6.33
C SER A 103 7.75 1.43 -7.34
N CYS A 104 6.78 2.30 -7.00
CA CYS A 104 5.78 2.77 -7.96
C CYS A 104 6.43 3.51 -9.13
N MET A 105 7.38 4.42 -8.86
CA MET A 105 8.11 5.11 -9.93
C MET A 105 8.91 4.15 -10.80
N SER A 106 9.50 3.11 -10.21
CA SER A 106 10.27 2.09 -10.93
C SER A 106 9.42 1.24 -11.87
N LEU A 107 8.12 1.09 -11.63
CA LEU A 107 7.19 0.43 -12.57
C LEU A 107 7.13 1.12 -13.93
N TYR A 108 7.55 2.38 -14.05
CA TYR A 108 7.72 3.06 -15.34
C TYR A 108 8.61 2.29 -16.33
N PHE A 109 9.59 1.55 -15.84
CA PHE A 109 10.53 0.77 -16.65
C PHE A 109 10.03 -0.65 -16.95
N PHE A 110 8.87 -1.03 -16.46
CA PHE A 110 8.28 -2.32 -16.75
C PHE A 110 7.55 -2.29 -18.10
N ASP A 111 7.92 -3.19 -19.02
CA ASP A 111 7.38 -3.26 -20.38
C ASP A 111 6.88 -4.66 -20.78
N GLY A 112 6.85 -5.60 -19.84
CA GLY A 112 6.44 -6.98 -20.06
C GLY A 112 7.58 -7.95 -20.43
N ASN A 113 8.72 -7.45 -20.93
CA ASN A 113 9.89 -8.31 -21.23
C ASN A 113 10.69 -8.64 -19.96
N ASN A 114 10.57 -7.80 -18.93
CA ASN A 114 11.29 -7.90 -17.66
C ASN A 114 10.33 -8.21 -16.53
N VAL A 115 9.63 -9.35 -16.62
CA VAL A 115 8.57 -9.77 -15.68
C VAL A 115 9.05 -9.77 -14.23
N GLU A 116 10.27 -10.26 -14.00
CA GLU A 116 10.89 -10.29 -12.67
C GLU A 116 10.97 -8.89 -12.06
N PHE A 117 11.40 -7.91 -12.85
CA PHE A 117 11.50 -6.52 -12.40
C PHE A 117 10.13 -5.95 -12.03
N GLY A 118 9.12 -6.13 -12.89
CA GLY A 118 7.76 -5.65 -12.65
C GLY A 118 7.15 -6.24 -11.38
N ILE A 119 7.30 -7.55 -11.19
CA ILE A 119 6.81 -8.26 -10.00
C ILE A 119 7.55 -7.81 -8.74
N ILE A 120 8.88 -7.69 -8.78
CA ILE A 120 9.66 -7.23 -7.62
C ILE A 120 9.24 -5.80 -7.22
N CYS A 121 9.10 -4.90 -8.20
CA CYS A 121 8.62 -3.54 -7.93
C CYS A 121 7.21 -3.54 -7.32
N SER A 122 6.29 -4.37 -7.83
CA SER A 122 4.93 -4.52 -7.30
C SER A 122 4.93 -5.03 -5.85
N VAL A 123 5.77 -6.03 -5.54
CA VAL A 123 5.95 -6.55 -4.17
C VAL A 123 6.45 -5.46 -3.23
N PHE A 124 7.50 -4.72 -3.61
CA PHE A 124 8.03 -3.65 -2.77
C PHE A 124 7.08 -2.45 -2.63
N ALA A 125 6.30 -2.13 -3.67
CA ALA A 125 5.25 -1.12 -3.59
C ALA A 125 4.17 -1.53 -2.57
N SER A 126 3.73 -2.79 -2.61
CA SER A 126 2.77 -3.37 -1.66
C SER A 126 3.31 -3.38 -0.22
N ILE A 127 4.57 -3.78 -0.04
CA ILE A 127 5.27 -3.75 1.26
C ILE A 127 5.35 -2.31 1.77
N GLY A 128 5.73 -1.36 0.92
CA GLY A 128 5.83 0.05 1.26
C GLY A 128 4.49 0.63 1.72
N PHE A 129 3.42 0.34 0.98
CA PHE A 129 2.07 0.80 1.32
C PHE A 129 1.59 0.21 2.63
N THR A 130 1.48 -1.11 2.72
CA THR A 130 0.93 -1.80 3.89
C THR A 130 1.81 -1.59 5.13
N GLY A 131 3.14 -1.62 4.96
CA GLY A 131 4.11 -1.37 6.03
C GLY A 131 3.99 0.05 6.60
N SER A 132 3.78 1.04 5.76
CA SER A 132 3.61 2.44 6.21
C SER A 132 2.34 2.66 7.02
N LEU A 133 1.24 1.98 6.68
CA LEU A 133 -0.06 2.15 7.35
C LEU A 133 -0.03 1.80 8.83
N VAL A 134 0.75 0.81 9.25
CA VAL A 134 0.84 0.47 10.69
C VAL A 134 1.47 1.60 11.48
N PHE A 135 2.55 2.18 10.98
CA PHE A 135 3.22 3.29 11.66
C PHE A 135 2.37 4.57 11.57
N TYR A 136 1.68 4.79 10.47
CA TYR A 136 0.73 5.88 10.31
C TYR A 136 -0.39 5.80 11.34
N ASN A 137 -1.07 4.66 11.45
CA ASN A 137 -2.15 4.45 12.40
C ASN A 137 -1.69 4.54 13.86
N ALA A 138 -0.44 4.15 14.16
CA ALA A 138 0.14 4.24 15.49
C ALA A 138 0.33 5.69 16.00
N PHE A 139 0.20 6.71 15.13
CA PHE A 139 0.20 8.12 15.55
C PHE A 139 -1.16 8.59 16.05
N LEU A 140 -2.26 7.98 15.65
CA LEU A 140 -3.60 8.45 16.01
C LEU A 140 -3.81 8.60 17.54
N PRO A 141 -3.43 7.61 18.38
CA PRO A 141 -3.51 7.75 19.84
C PRO A 141 -2.55 8.81 20.43
N GLU A 142 -1.52 9.20 19.68
CA GLU A 142 -0.57 10.21 20.14
C GLU A 142 -1.01 11.65 19.84
N ILE A 143 -1.90 11.82 18.84
CA ILE A 143 -2.33 13.14 18.35
C ILE A 143 -3.75 13.51 18.73
N SER A 144 -4.56 12.55 19.20
CA SER A 144 -5.96 12.78 19.54
C SER A 144 -6.43 11.95 20.73
N SER A 145 -7.61 12.30 21.28
CA SER A 145 -8.28 11.54 22.33
C SER A 145 -9.11 10.40 21.70
N GLU A 146 -9.38 9.33 22.49
CA GLU A 146 -10.19 8.19 22.02
C GLU A 146 -11.57 8.60 21.48
N LYS A 147 -12.17 9.64 22.05
CA LYS A 147 -13.48 10.17 21.63
C LYS A 147 -13.47 10.73 20.20
N ASP A 148 -12.32 11.14 19.71
CA ASP A 148 -12.15 11.76 18.40
C ASP A 148 -11.59 10.79 17.33
N PHE A 149 -11.19 9.55 17.70
CA PHE A 149 -10.54 8.60 16.79
C PHE A 149 -11.37 8.33 15.54
N ASP A 150 -12.65 8.00 15.71
CA ASP A 150 -13.53 7.68 14.58
C ASP A 150 -13.71 8.87 13.65
N LYS A 151 -13.89 10.07 14.20
CA LYS A 151 -14.05 11.31 13.44
C LYS A 151 -12.80 11.65 12.64
N ILE A 152 -11.62 11.52 13.26
CA ILE A 152 -10.33 11.82 12.61
C ILE A 152 -10.01 10.77 11.55
N SER A 153 -10.23 9.48 11.86
CA SER A 153 -10.05 8.40 10.89
C SER A 153 -10.98 8.56 9.68
N ALA A 154 -12.27 8.82 9.90
CA ALA A 154 -13.22 9.07 8.82
C ALA A 154 -12.79 10.25 7.95
N ARG A 155 -12.24 11.30 8.55
CA ARG A 155 -11.68 12.44 7.82
C ARG A 155 -10.46 12.05 6.99
N GLY A 156 -9.53 11.25 7.53
CA GLY A 156 -8.38 10.73 6.81
C GLY A 156 -8.82 9.92 5.59
N TYR A 157 -9.72 8.96 5.76
CA TYR A 157 -10.29 8.19 4.66
C TYR A 157 -10.96 9.06 3.60
N SER A 158 -11.72 10.09 3.99
CA SER A 158 -12.34 11.02 3.06
C SER A 158 -11.30 11.75 2.22
N PHE A 159 -10.20 12.19 2.83
CA PHE A 159 -9.07 12.80 2.11
C PHE A 159 -8.44 11.80 1.14
N GLY A 160 -8.24 10.56 1.57
CA GLY A 160 -7.69 9.49 0.75
C GLY A 160 -8.55 9.20 -0.49
N TYR A 161 -9.86 9.07 -0.32
CA TYR A 161 -10.78 8.87 -1.45
C TYR A 161 -10.75 10.04 -2.44
N VAL A 162 -10.83 11.27 -1.95
CA VAL A 162 -10.81 12.45 -2.84
C VAL A 162 -9.48 12.53 -3.59
N GLY A 163 -8.35 12.38 -2.89
CA GLY A 163 -7.02 12.45 -3.50
C GLY A 163 -6.80 11.35 -4.55
N SER A 164 -7.18 10.12 -4.23
CA SER A 164 -7.00 8.98 -5.14
C SER A 164 -7.90 9.06 -6.37
N VAL A 165 -9.15 9.52 -6.23
CA VAL A 165 -10.07 9.73 -7.37
C VAL A 165 -9.57 10.86 -8.28
N ILE A 166 -9.09 11.96 -7.72
CA ILE A 166 -8.51 13.05 -8.52
C ILE A 166 -7.33 12.54 -9.36
N LEU A 167 -6.38 11.83 -8.74
CA LEU A 167 -5.25 11.31 -9.49
C LEU A 167 -5.67 10.23 -10.49
N LEU A 168 -6.62 9.37 -10.16
CA LEU A 168 -7.15 8.38 -11.09
C LEU A 168 -7.73 9.05 -12.35
N ILE A 169 -8.56 10.09 -12.19
CA ILE A 169 -9.11 10.83 -13.32
C ILE A 169 -7.99 11.44 -14.18
N ILE A 170 -6.99 12.05 -13.55
CA ILE A 170 -5.83 12.59 -14.28
C ILE A 170 -5.12 11.49 -15.06
N CYS A 171 -4.85 10.34 -14.44
CA CYS A 171 -4.22 9.20 -15.10
C CYS A 171 -5.04 8.69 -16.29
N LEU A 172 -6.37 8.55 -16.13
CA LEU A 172 -7.25 8.12 -17.21
C LEU A 172 -7.30 9.09 -18.39
N ILE A 173 -7.32 10.40 -18.10
CA ILE A 173 -7.25 11.42 -19.16
C ILE A 173 -5.93 11.30 -19.94
N ILE A 174 -4.80 11.13 -19.25
CA ILE A 174 -3.49 10.95 -19.87
C ILE A 174 -3.46 9.69 -20.74
N ILE A 175 -4.01 8.57 -20.25
CA ILE A 175 -4.04 7.29 -20.98
C ILE A 175 -4.96 7.39 -22.21
N GLN A 176 -6.14 7.99 -22.08
CA GLN A 176 -7.11 8.10 -23.18
C GLN A 176 -6.72 9.13 -24.23
N LYS A 177 -5.99 10.17 -23.83
CA LYS A 177 -5.56 11.27 -24.70
C LYS A 177 -4.03 11.29 -24.87
N PHE A 178 -3.43 10.10 -24.94
CA PHE A 178 -1.98 9.94 -24.98
C PHE A 178 -1.32 10.78 -26.09
N ASP A 179 -1.96 10.91 -27.23
CA ASP A 179 -1.56 11.72 -28.37
C ASP A 179 -1.42 13.21 -28.02
N VAL A 180 -2.40 13.76 -27.27
CA VAL A 180 -2.39 15.16 -26.83
C VAL A 180 -1.23 15.44 -25.86
N PHE A 181 -0.87 14.44 -25.03
CA PHE A 181 0.24 14.54 -24.09
C PHE A 181 1.60 14.17 -24.69
N GLY A 182 1.64 13.84 -26.01
CA GLY A 182 2.88 13.55 -26.73
C GLY A 182 3.42 12.13 -26.51
N PHE A 183 2.62 11.19 -26.03
CA PHE A 183 2.99 9.81 -25.92
C PHE A 183 2.75 9.05 -27.25
N PRO A 184 3.63 8.12 -27.65
CA PRO A 184 3.47 7.37 -28.89
C PRO A 184 2.27 6.42 -28.88
N ASP A 185 1.90 5.93 -27.70
CA ASP A 185 0.82 4.97 -27.50
C ASP A 185 0.27 5.04 -26.06
N SER A 186 -0.88 4.41 -25.85
CA SER A 186 -1.55 4.32 -24.55
C SER A 186 -0.73 3.55 -23.52
N GLN A 187 0.11 2.60 -23.94
CA GLN A 187 0.95 1.81 -23.06
C GLN A 187 2.06 2.68 -22.44
N SER A 188 2.72 3.52 -23.25
CA SER A 188 3.72 4.48 -22.76
C SER A 188 3.10 5.53 -21.82
N ALA A 189 1.90 5.99 -22.13
CA ALA A 189 1.14 6.88 -21.26
C ALA A 189 0.80 6.19 -19.91
N THR A 190 0.43 4.90 -19.95
CA THR A 190 0.15 4.12 -18.73
C THR A 190 1.40 4.00 -17.84
N LYS A 191 2.56 3.72 -18.42
CA LYS A 191 3.83 3.69 -17.66
C LYS A 191 4.11 5.01 -16.96
N PHE A 192 3.83 6.14 -17.63
CA PHE A 192 3.99 7.46 -17.05
C PHE A 192 3.08 7.68 -15.83
N THR A 193 1.89 7.08 -15.79
CA THR A 193 1.00 7.20 -14.63
C THR A 193 1.59 6.56 -13.37
N PHE A 194 2.39 5.49 -13.49
CA PHE A 194 3.09 4.90 -12.35
C PHE A 194 4.11 5.87 -11.73
N LEU A 195 4.78 6.64 -12.57
CA LEU A 195 5.68 7.69 -12.12
C LEU A 195 4.90 8.79 -11.37
N LEU A 196 3.75 9.21 -11.91
CA LEU A 196 2.90 10.22 -11.26
C LEU A 196 2.41 9.77 -9.89
N VAL A 197 2.00 8.50 -9.73
CA VAL A 197 1.58 7.94 -8.44
C VAL A 197 2.71 8.02 -7.42
N GLY A 198 3.92 7.61 -7.78
CA GLY A 198 5.06 7.68 -6.87
C GLY A 198 5.42 9.11 -6.49
N ILE A 199 5.41 10.06 -7.45
CA ILE A 199 5.67 11.49 -7.20
C ILE A 199 4.58 12.09 -6.31
N TRP A 200 3.31 11.78 -6.55
CA TRP A 200 2.19 12.22 -5.71
C TRP A 200 2.38 11.74 -4.27
N TRP A 201 2.61 10.45 -4.10
CA TRP A 201 2.76 9.85 -2.77
C TRP A 201 3.93 10.46 -2.00
N ILE A 202 5.12 10.55 -2.60
CA ILE A 202 6.28 11.13 -1.92
C ILE A 202 6.07 12.61 -1.61
N SER A 203 5.51 13.39 -2.53
CA SER A 203 5.38 14.85 -2.38
C SER A 203 4.42 15.24 -1.26
N PHE A 204 3.20 14.68 -1.27
CA PHE A 204 2.21 15.01 -0.25
C PHE A 204 2.52 14.42 1.12
N SER A 205 3.22 13.28 1.19
CA SER A 205 3.68 12.70 2.46
C SER A 205 4.68 13.59 3.21
N GLN A 206 5.40 14.50 2.53
CA GLN A 206 6.33 15.40 3.21
C GLN A 206 5.62 16.30 4.24
N LEU A 207 4.39 16.73 3.96
CA LEU A 207 3.59 17.51 4.91
C LEU A 207 3.35 16.73 6.20
N THR A 208 2.96 15.48 6.07
CA THR A 208 2.75 14.56 7.19
C THR A 208 4.06 14.36 7.98
N LEU A 209 5.14 14.04 7.27
CA LEU A 209 6.44 13.82 7.89
C LEU A 209 6.98 15.08 8.57
N TYR A 210 6.64 16.26 8.11
CA TYR A 210 7.07 17.50 8.74
C TYR A 210 6.35 17.75 10.07
N TYR A 211 5.02 17.65 10.09
CA TYR A 211 4.20 18.04 11.24
C TYR A 211 3.99 16.95 12.29
N LEU A 212 4.11 15.66 11.94
CA LEU A 212 3.95 14.59 12.93
C LEU A 212 5.00 14.69 14.05
N PRO A 213 4.61 14.48 15.31
CA PRO A 213 5.54 14.53 16.44
C PRO A 213 6.61 13.44 16.32
N GLN A 214 7.81 13.75 16.78
CA GLN A 214 8.90 12.77 16.87
C GLN A 214 9.32 12.65 18.34
N LYS A 215 9.07 11.49 18.92
CA LYS A 215 9.44 11.16 20.30
C LYS A 215 10.67 10.24 20.28
N ASN A 216 11.79 10.75 19.74
CA ASN A 216 13.03 9.97 19.75
C ASN A 216 13.54 9.85 21.19
N LYS A 217 13.59 8.63 21.73
CA LYS A 217 14.10 8.34 23.07
C LYS A 217 15.64 8.25 23.11
N GLY A 218 16.33 8.49 21.99
CA GLY A 218 17.79 8.38 21.90
C GLY A 218 18.34 6.95 22.01
N ILE A 219 17.47 5.95 21.99
CA ILE A 219 17.84 4.54 22.11
C ILE A 219 18.37 4.06 20.76
N LYS A 220 19.61 3.58 20.74
CA LYS A 220 20.19 2.95 19.55
C LYS A 220 19.48 1.62 19.27
N ILE A 221 19.18 1.37 18.01
CA ILE A 221 18.61 0.09 17.57
C ILE A 221 19.72 -0.96 17.63
N THR A 222 19.69 -1.80 18.67
CA THR A 222 20.61 -2.92 18.87
C THR A 222 19.87 -4.25 18.67
N LEU A 223 20.62 -5.36 18.57
CA LEU A 223 20.01 -6.70 18.46
C LEU A 223 19.10 -7.03 19.66
N ASP A 224 19.39 -6.47 20.84
CA ASP A 224 18.54 -6.63 22.02
C ASP A 224 17.14 -6.02 21.82
N VAL A 225 17.01 -4.97 21.03
CA VAL A 225 15.74 -4.32 20.71
C VAL A 225 14.87 -5.22 19.82
N LEU A 226 15.48 -6.05 18.95
CA LEU A 226 14.74 -7.07 18.16
C LEU A 226 14.06 -8.09 19.06
N THR A 227 14.75 -8.52 20.14
CA THR A 227 14.16 -9.46 21.11
C THR A 227 13.07 -8.81 21.96
N TYR A 228 13.07 -7.49 22.11
CA TYR A 228 12.02 -6.77 22.83
C TYR A 228 10.68 -6.78 22.09
N GLY A 229 10.69 -6.57 20.78
CA GLY A 229 9.49 -6.64 19.95
C GLY A 229 8.80 -8.02 20.04
N THR A 230 9.59 -9.09 19.97
CA THR A 230 9.05 -10.46 20.10
C THR A 230 8.50 -10.75 21.51
N LYS A 231 9.17 -10.26 22.57
CA LYS A 231 8.68 -10.40 23.96
C LYS A 231 7.36 -9.66 24.17
N GLU A 232 7.20 -8.45 23.63
CA GLU A 232 5.93 -7.71 23.71
C GLU A 232 4.81 -8.43 22.97
N LEU A 233 5.07 -9.00 21.80
CA LEU A 233 4.09 -9.83 21.08
C LEU A 233 3.64 -11.03 21.91
N ILE A 234 4.57 -11.73 22.57
CA ILE A 234 4.24 -12.87 23.44
C ILE A 234 3.37 -12.42 24.62
N LYS A 235 3.66 -11.26 25.21
CA LYS A 235 2.81 -10.70 26.28
C LYS A 235 1.39 -10.40 25.78
N VAL A 236 1.26 -9.73 24.63
CA VAL A 236 -0.04 -9.43 24.02
C VAL A 236 -0.79 -10.72 23.69
N TRP A 237 -0.12 -11.72 23.13
CA TRP A 237 -0.71 -13.03 22.84
C TRP A 237 -1.22 -13.72 24.11
N ASN A 238 -0.42 -13.72 25.17
CA ASN A 238 -0.81 -14.31 26.46
C ASN A 238 -1.98 -13.53 27.09
N TYR A 239 -2.05 -12.21 26.92
CA TYR A 239 -3.19 -11.40 27.35
C TYR A 239 -4.46 -11.78 26.58
N ILE A 240 -4.41 -11.83 25.27
CA ILE A 240 -5.55 -12.17 24.39
C ILE A 240 -6.12 -13.56 24.73
N LYS A 241 -5.26 -14.54 25.06
CA LYS A 241 -5.69 -15.89 25.39
C LYS A 241 -6.71 -15.93 26.56
N ASN A 242 -6.68 -14.97 27.46
CA ASN A 242 -7.55 -14.94 28.62
C ASN A 242 -8.94 -14.35 28.34
N PHE A 243 -9.17 -13.74 27.14
CA PHE A 243 -10.41 -13.08 26.79
C PHE A 243 -11.14 -13.78 25.64
N LYS A 244 -12.18 -14.57 25.97
CA LYS A 244 -12.96 -15.32 24.96
C LYS A 244 -13.57 -14.42 23.90
N ASN A 245 -14.19 -13.32 24.30
CA ASN A 245 -14.86 -12.38 23.40
C ASN A 245 -13.85 -11.69 22.46
N LEU A 246 -12.66 -11.32 22.97
CA LEU A 246 -11.62 -10.73 22.15
C LEU A 246 -11.08 -11.70 21.10
N LYS A 247 -10.89 -12.98 21.46
CA LYS A 247 -10.50 -14.02 20.50
C LYS A 247 -11.55 -14.20 19.41
N LEU A 248 -12.83 -14.28 19.78
CA LEU A 248 -13.92 -14.43 18.82
C LEU A 248 -14.02 -13.21 17.90
N TYR A 249 -13.88 -12.00 18.44
CA TYR A 249 -13.84 -10.77 17.66
C TYR A 249 -12.68 -10.77 16.63
N LEU A 250 -11.47 -11.08 17.08
CA LEU A 250 -10.29 -11.12 16.19
C LEU A 250 -10.44 -12.18 15.08
N PHE A 251 -11.00 -13.34 15.43
CA PHE A 251 -11.26 -14.40 14.48
C PHE A 251 -12.31 -13.98 13.43
N SER A 252 -13.42 -13.40 13.88
CA SER A 252 -14.49 -12.91 12.98
C SER A 252 -13.97 -11.77 12.08
N TYR A 253 -13.19 -10.85 12.67
CA TYR A 253 -12.57 -9.74 11.94
C TYR A 253 -11.60 -10.24 10.86
N PHE A 254 -10.82 -11.29 11.16
CA PHE A 254 -9.92 -11.90 10.19
C PHE A 254 -10.69 -12.38 8.94
N PHE A 255 -11.75 -13.17 9.10
CA PHE A 255 -12.52 -13.68 7.96
C PHE A 255 -13.24 -12.57 7.19
N TYR A 256 -13.84 -11.64 7.91
CA TYR A 256 -14.50 -10.48 7.31
C TYR A 256 -13.52 -9.65 6.47
N SER A 257 -12.39 -9.28 7.08
CA SER A 257 -11.36 -8.47 6.39
C SER A 257 -10.77 -9.21 5.20
N MET A 258 -10.52 -10.51 5.32
CA MET A 258 -10.01 -11.33 4.23
C MET A 258 -10.97 -11.32 3.03
N GLY A 259 -12.27 -11.49 3.25
CA GLY A 259 -13.28 -11.44 2.19
C GLY A 259 -13.31 -10.08 1.50
N VAL A 260 -13.41 -8.99 2.26
CA VAL A 260 -13.45 -7.62 1.72
C VAL A 260 -12.19 -7.29 0.92
N GLN A 261 -11.01 -7.56 1.49
CA GLN A 261 -9.74 -7.26 0.83
C GLN A 261 -9.53 -8.08 -0.45
N THR A 262 -9.93 -9.35 -0.44
CA THR A 262 -9.85 -10.20 -1.64
C THR A 262 -10.70 -9.63 -2.77
N ILE A 263 -11.95 -9.24 -2.48
CA ILE A 263 -12.82 -8.62 -3.49
C ILE A 263 -12.17 -7.35 -4.04
N MET A 264 -11.68 -6.45 -3.19
CA MET A 264 -11.06 -5.19 -3.63
C MET A 264 -9.81 -5.40 -4.49
N LEU A 265 -9.00 -6.43 -4.21
CA LEU A 265 -7.77 -6.69 -4.94
C LEU A 265 -7.97 -7.42 -6.27
N ILE A 266 -9.01 -8.27 -6.37
CA ILE A 266 -9.17 -9.18 -7.50
C ILE A 266 -10.32 -8.75 -8.42
N ALA A 267 -11.22 -7.85 -7.99
CA ALA A 267 -12.42 -7.49 -8.74
C ALA A 267 -12.13 -7.03 -10.17
N SER A 268 -11.19 -6.09 -10.35
CA SER A 268 -10.84 -5.58 -11.69
C SER A 268 -10.23 -6.67 -12.57
N TYR A 269 -9.37 -7.50 -11.99
CA TYR A 269 -8.75 -8.61 -12.70
C TYR A 269 -9.77 -9.68 -13.11
N PHE A 270 -10.71 -10.01 -12.22
CA PHE A 270 -11.80 -10.93 -12.50
C PHE A 270 -12.73 -10.40 -13.60
N GLY A 271 -13.04 -9.10 -13.56
CA GLY A 271 -13.85 -8.44 -14.57
C GLY A 271 -13.22 -8.47 -15.96
N ASP A 272 -11.90 -8.22 -16.05
CA ASP A 272 -11.14 -8.28 -17.30
C ASP A 272 -11.10 -9.71 -17.86
N LYS A 273 -10.68 -10.66 -17.06
CA LYS A 273 -10.34 -12.01 -17.51
C LYS A 273 -11.53 -12.97 -17.64
N GLU A 274 -12.43 -12.95 -16.67
CA GLU A 274 -13.53 -13.91 -16.60
C GLU A 274 -14.83 -13.37 -17.23
N LEU A 275 -15.07 -12.06 -17.09
CA LEU A 275 -16.27 -11.43 -17.62
C LEU A 275 -16.04 -10.73 -18.97
N ASN A 276 -14.79 -10.65 -19.44
CA ASN A 276 -14.37 -9.98 -20.69
C ASN A 276 -14.96 -8.55 -20.79
N LEU A 277 -14.97 -7.83 -19.68
CA LEU A 277 -15.44 -6.44 -19.65
C LEU A 277 -14.40 -5.51 -20.26
N ASP A 278 -14.87 -4.59 -21.08
CA ASP A 278 -14.02 -3.54 -21.61
C ASP A 278 -13.37 -2.72 -20.48
N GLN A 279 -12.14 -2.27 -20.70
CA GLN A 279 -11.36 -1.50 -19.73
C GLN A 279 -12.13 -0.28 -19.20
N SER A 280 -12.94 0.36 -20.07
CA SER A 280 -13.78 1.50 -19.70
C SER A 280 -14.93 1.17 -18.72
N LYS A 281 -15.25 -0.13 -18.54
CA LYS A 281 -16.28 -0.61 -17.60
C LYS A 281 -15.69 -1.14 -16.30
N LEU A 282 -14.36 -1.34 -16.25
CA LEU A 282 -13.66 -1.88 -15.08
C LEU A 282 -13.14 -0.79 -14.14
N ILE A 283 -13.08 0.44 -14.61
CA ILE A 283 -12.61 1.63 -13.94
C ILE A 283 -13.77 2.61 -13.78
#